data_8674095f8f8cd11fd329b14714b7295e
#
_entry.id   8674095f8f8cd11fd329b14714b7295e
#
_cell.length_a   1.000
_cell.length_b   1.000
_cell.length_c   1.000
_cell.angle_alpha   90.00
_cell.angle_beta   90.00
_cell.angle_gamma   90.00
#
_symmetry.space_group_name_H-M   'P 1'
#
loop_
_entity.id
_entity.type
_entity.pdbx_description
1 polymer ?
#
loop_
_entity_poly.entity_id
_entity_poly.type
_entity_poly.pdbx_seq_one_letter_code
_entity_poly.pdbx_strand_id
1 'polypeptide(L)'
;MILNSRCAKIKINDTEIFTVFYYGTIEGFVCEFCSDLIIMERVFTMKSSVIKDGVSTAPQRSLLNALGLTEEEIKKPFIGIVSSKNDIVPGHMNIDKIVDAVKQGVALAGGVPIVFPAIAVCDGIAMGHEGMKYSLVTRELIADSTEAMAKAHAFDALVMVPNCDKNVPGMLMAAARINVPTVFVSGGPMLAGHVKGKKTSLSSMFEAVGAYTANKITAEELAEFENKACPSCGSCSGMYLSLIHISE
;
A
#
# COMPACT_ATOMS: atom_id res chain seq x y z
N MET A 1 22.68 -13.37 4.74
CA MET A 1 22.08 -12.38 5.65
C MET A 1 20.60 -12.69 5.71
N ILE A 2 20.13 -13.30 6.81
CA ILE A 2 18.75 -13.77 6.94
C ILE A 2 17.87 -12.53 7.10
N LEU A 3 17.03 -12.26 6.10
CA LEU A 3 16.05 -11.19 6.13
C LEU A 3 14.91 -11.60 7.09
N ASN A 4 14.83 -10.95 8.24
CA ASN A 4 13.70 -11.11 9.14
C ASN A 4 12.50 -10.33 8.58
N SER A 5 11.62 -11.02 7.87
CA SER A 5 10.26 -10.50 7.64
C SER A 5 9.50 -10.63 8.96
N ARG A 6 8.97 -9.53 9.48
CA ARG A 6 8.04 -9.56 10.62
C ARG A 6 6.62 -9.57 10.09
N CYS A 7 5.85 -10.56 10.49
CA CYS A 7 4.43 -10.66 10.20
C CYS A 7 3.63 -10.37 11.47
N ALA A 8 2.64 -9.52 11.39
CA ALA A 8 1.65 -9.29 12.44
C ALA A 8 0.27 -9.73 11.95
N LYS A 9 -0.43 -10.50 12.76
CA LYS A 9 -1.81 -10.94 12.52
C LYS A 9 -2.74 -10.13 13.42
N ILE A 10 -3.70 -9.44 12.80
CA ILE A 10 -4.74 -8.70 13.50
C ILE A 10 -6.09 -9.31 13.13
N LYS A 11 -6.92 -9.62 14.14
CA LYS A 11 -8.29 -10.10 13.91
C LYS A 11 -9.28 -8.98 14.24
N ILE A 12 -10.09 -8.59 13.25
CA ILE A 12 -11.17 -7.62 13.40
C ILE A 12 -12.46 -8.28 12.88
N ASN A 13 -13.47 -8.42 13.73
CA ASN A 13 -14.79 -8.96 13.36
C ASN A 13 -14.71 -10.26 12.52
N ASP A 14 -13.97 -11.26 13.01
CA ASP A 14 -13.71 -12.53 12.33
C ASP A 14 -12.89 -12.45 11.03
N THR A 15 -12.44 -11.27 10.63
CA THR A 15 -11.50 -11.08 9.52
C THR A 15 -10.07 -11.15 10.03
N GLU A 16 -9.26 -11.97 9.38
CA GLU A 16 -7.83 -12.01 9.63
C GLU A 16 -7.14 -11.00 8.71
N ILE A 17 -6.49 -10.00 9.31
CA ILE A 17 -5.66 -9.02 8.60
C ILE A 17 -4.20 -9.36 8.88
N PHE A 18 -3.43 -9.61 7.82
CA PHE A 18 -2.01 -9.90 7.92
C PHE A 18 -1.22 -8.68 7.43
N THR A 19 -0.24 -8.25 8.20
CA THR A 19 0.67 -7.19 7.82
C THR A 19 2.06 -7.77 7.63
N VAL A 20 2.61 -7.62 6.45
CA VAL A 20 3.97 -8.04 6.10
C VAL A 20 4.84 -6.80 5.89
N PHE A 21 5.90 -6.66 6.68
CA PHE A 21 6.91 -5.63 6.49
C PHE A 21 8.07 -6.21 5.69
N TYR A 22 8.35 -5.61 4.53
CA TYR A 22 9.46 -5.98 3.68
C TYR A 22 10.64 -5.02 3.87
N TYR A 23 11.81 -5.58 4.19
CA TYR A 23 13.08 -4.85 4.25
C TYR A 23 14.09 -5.59 3.38
N GLY A 24 14.29 -5.18 2.12
CA GLY A 24 15.31 -5.80 1.27
C GLY A 24 15.12 -5.60 -0.24
N THR A 25 15.99 -6.22 -1.02
CA THR A 25 15.91 -6.24 -2.49
C THR A 25 14.88 -7.26 -2.97
N ILE A 26 14.21 -6.96 -4.08
CA ILE A 26 13.05 -7.72 -4.63
C ILE A 26 13.43 -9.12 -5.16
N GLU A 27 14.72 -9.42 -5.33
CA GLU A 27 15.20 -10.70 -5.83
C GLU A 27 15.03 -11.82 -4.78
N GLY A 28 14.06 -12.70 -5.00
CA GLY A 28 13.84 -13.89 -4.19
C GLY A 28 12.62 -13.90 -3.27
N PHE A 29 11.70 -12.96 -3.41
CA PHE A 29 10.47 -12.94 -2.64
C PHE A 29 9.43 -13.91 -3.21
N VAL A 30 9.52 -15.17 -2.85
CA VAL A 30 8.36 -16.08 -2.87
C VAL A 30 7.72 -15.99 -1.49
N CYS A 31 6.60 -15.31 -1.42
CA CYS A 31 5.87 -15.17 -0.16
C CYS A 31 5.25 -16.51 0.23
N GLU A 32 5.86 -17.26 1.17
CA GLU A 32 5.23 -18.43 1.81
C GLU A 32 3.81 -18.13 2.31
N PHE A 33 3.53 -16.88 2.61
CA PHE A 33 2.22 -16.39 3.06
C PHE A 33 1.12 -16.42 1.99
N CYS A 34 1.46 -16.32 0.71
CA CYS A 34 0.45 -16.47 -0.35
C CYS A 34 -0.08 -17.91 -0.42
N SER A 35 0.72 -18.89 -0.04
CA SER A 35 0.28 -20.28 0.08
C SER A 35 -0.71 -20.48 1.23
N ASP A 36 -0.49 -19.85 2.39
CA ASP A 36 -1.39 -19.99 3.54
C ASP A 36 -2.75 -19.30 3.31
N LEU A 37 -2.80 -18.26 2.49
CA LEU A 37 -4.05 -17.58 2.12
C LEU A 37 -4.97 -18.50 1.26
N ILE A 38 -4.41 -19.45 0.57
CA ILE A 38 -5.10 -20.35 -0.38
C ILE A 38 -5.32 -21.76 0.20
N ILE A 39 -4.46 -22.21 1.15
CA ILE A 39 -4.54 -23.54 1.77
C ILE A 39 -5.62 -23.63 2.88
N MET A 40 -6.40 -22.60 3.12
CA MET A 40 -7.60 -22.77 3.94
C MET A 40 -8.64 -23.57 3.15
N GLU A 41 -8.48 -24.91 3.10
CA GLU A 41 -9.49 -25.90 2.66
C GLU A 41 -10.76 -25.92 3.56
N ARG A 42 -11.19 -24.79 4.02
CA ARG A 42 -12.56 -24.63 4.48
C ARG A 42 -13.38 -24.16 3.29
N VAL A 43 -14.48 -24.81 3.03
CA VAL A 43 -15.52 -24.47 2.06
C VAL A 43 -15.78 -22.96 2.06
N PHE A 44 -14.86 -22.23 1.45
CA PHE A 44 -15.00 -20.80 1.25
C PHE A 44 -15.90 -20.64 0.04
N THR A 45 -17.15 -20.31 0.26
CA THR A 45 -18.00 -19.85 -0.86
C THR A 45 -17.33 -18.59 -1.41
N MET A 46 -16.74 -18.66 -2.60
CA MET A 46 -16.10 -17.54 -3.26
C MET A 46 -17.12 -16.42 -3.41
N LYS A 47 -16.80 -15.23 -2.90
CA LYS A 47 -17.66 -14.04 -3.08
C LYS A 47 -17.82 -13.71 -4.55
N SER A 48 -16.75 -13.90 -5.34
CA SER A 48 -16.74 -13.70 -6.79
C SER A 48 -17.69 -14.61 -7.56
N SER A 49 -18.23 -15.66 -6.96
CA SER A 49 -19.26 -16.52 -7.59
C SER A 49 -20.47 -15.72 -8.07
N VAL A 50 -20.83 -14.65 -7.41
CA VAL A 50 -21.99 -13.81 -7.79
C VAL A 50 -21.83 -13.16 -9.17
N ILE A 51 -20.61 -13.00 -9.66
CA ILE A 51 -20.30 -12.42 -10.99
C ILE A 51 -19.79 -13.44 -12.00
N LYS A 52 -19.62 -14.71 -11.59
CA LYS A 52 -19.02 -15.78 -12.42
C LYS A 52 -19.95 -16.92 -12.73
N ASP A 53 -20.83 -17.31 -11.79
CA ASP A 53 -21.56 -18.56 -11.84
C ASP A 53 -22.99 -18.36 -12.35
N GLY A 54 -23.47 -19.36 -13.08
CA GLY A 54 -24.84 -19.40 -13.61
C GLY A 54 -25.02 -18.75 -14.98
N VAL A 55 -26.19 -18.93 -15.55
CA VAL A 55 -26.52 -18.42 -16.89
C VAL A 55 -26.72 -16.91 -16.89
N SER A 56 -27.29 -16.35 -15.83
CA SER A 56 -27.56 -14.92 -15.69
C SER A 56 -26.30 -14.06 -15.66
N THR A 57 -25.15 -14.62 -15.31
CA THR A 57 -23.85 -13.93 -15.26
C THR A 57 -23.06 -14.02 -16.58
N ALA A 58 -23.65 -14.52 -17.65
CA ALA A 58 -22.99 -14.57 -18.96
C ALA A 58 -22.51 -13.20 -19.46
N PRO A 59 -23.26 -12.08 -19.26
CA PRO A 59 -22.77 -10.75 -19.63
C PRO A 59 -21.49 -10.35 -18.85
N GLN A 60 -21.44 -10.63 -17.54
CA GLN A 60 -20.27 -10.36 -16.70
C GLN A 60 -19.07 -11.18 -17.18
N ARG A 61 -19.24 -12.47 -17.46
CA ARG A 61 -18.15 -13.31 -18.02
C ARG A 61 -17.67 -12.81 -19.38
N SER A 62 -18.55 -12.28 -20.21
CA SER A 62 -18.14 -11.65 -21.47
C SER A 62 -17.22 -10.44 -21.25
N LEU A 63 -17.47 -9.65 -20.22
CA LEU A 63 -16.60 -8.54 -19.84
C LEU A 63 -15.28 -9.03 -19.23
N LEU A 64 -15.31 -10.10 -18.44
CA LEU A 64 -14.09 -10.73 -17.91
C LEU A 64 -13.22 -11.30 -19.03
N ASN A 65 -13.82 -11.91 -20.06
CA ASN A 65 -13.11 -12.34 -21.27
C ASN A 65 -12.49 -11.18 -22.02
N ALA A 66 -13.14 -10.01 -22.06
CA ALA A 66 -12.58 -8.79 -22.68
C ALA A 66 -11.34 -8.25 -21.93
N LEU A 67 -11.18 -8.60 -20.64
CA LEU A 67 -9.95 -8.33 -19.89
C LEU A 67 -8.82 -9.34 -20.19
N GLY A 68 -9.09 -10.34 -21.03
CA GLY A 68 -8.13 -11.40 -21.38
C GLY A 68 -8.14 -12.59 -20.44
N LEU A 69 -9.10 -12.70 -19.51
CA LEU A 69 -9.21 -13.84 -18.62
C LEU A 69 -9.75 -15.06 -19.38
N THR A 70 -9.11 -16.21 -19.18
CA THR A 70 -9.55 -17.49 -19.72
C THR A 70 -10.67 -18.09 -18.87
N GLU A 71 -11.40 -19.08 -19.44
CA GLU A 71 -12.43 -19.82 -18.68
C GLU A 71 -11.88 -20.49 -17.42
N GLU A 72 -10.62 -20.94 -17.46
CA GLU A 72 -9.97 -21.56 -16.30
C GLU A 72 -9.64 -20.52 -15.23
N GLU A 73 -9.19 -19.33 -15.62
CA GLU A 73 -8.90 -18.22 -14.69
C GLU A 73 -10.18 -17.69 -14.06
N ILE A 74 -11.26 -17.58 -14.81
CA ILE A 74 -12.57 -17.13 -14.28
C ILE A 74 -13.06 -18.03 -13.15
N LYS A 75 -12.70 -19.33 -13.15
CA LYS A 75 -13.07 -20.27 -12.08
C LYS A 75 -12.23 -20.10 -10.80
N LYS A 76 -11.08 -19.42 -10.87
CA LYS A 76 -10.17 -19.24 -9.73
C LYS A 76 -10.64 -18.09 -8.83
N PRO A 77 -10.15 -18.01 -7.57
CA PRO A 77 -10.43 -16.87 -6.70
C PRO A 77 -9.92 -15.55 -7.30
N PHE A 78 -10.71 -14.49 -7.21
CA PHE A 78 -10.31 -13.13 -7.62
C PHE A 78 -9.70 -12.40 -6.44
N ILE A 79 -8.42 -12.06 -6.56
CA ILE A 79 -7.66 -11.36 -5.53
C ILE A 79 -7.46 -9.91 -5.97
N GLY A 80 -8.13 -8.99 -5.28
CA GLY A 80 -7.97 -7.57 -5.52
C GLY A 80 -6.65 -7.05 -4.96
N ILE A 81 -5.83 -6.40 -5.78
CA ILE A 81 -4.59 -5.76 -5.36
C ILE A 81 -4.82 -4.25 -5.38
N VAL A 82 -4.87 -3.65 -4.20
CA VAL A 82 -5.07 -2.21 -4.05
C VAL A 82 -3.73 -1.50 -4.10
N SER A 83 -3.46 -0.82 -5.21
CA SER A 83 -2.18 -0.12 -5.43
C SER A 83 -2.31 1.37 -5.20
N SER A 84 -1.49 1.93 -4.32
CA SER A 84 -1.39 3.38 -4.13
C SER A 84 -0.25 4.03 -4.92
N LYS A 85 0.21 3.39 -6.00
CA LYS A 85 1.26 3.92 -6.88
C LYS A 85 0.94 5.34 -7.34
N ASN A 86 1.94 6.23 -7.22
CA ASN A 86 1.78 7.64 -7.50
C ASN A 86 3.14 8.26 -7.82
N ASP A 87 3.23 9.11 -8.84
CA ASP A 87 4.49 9.70 -9.28
C ASP A 87 4.85 11.00 -8.53
N ILE A 88 3.87 11.67 -7.87
CA ILE A 88 4.10 12.90 -7.09
C ILE A 88 4.42 12.61 -5.63
N VAL A 89 4.11 11.42 -5.12
CA VAL A 89 4.35 11.06 -3.72
C VAL A 89 5.62 10.21 -3.63
N PRO A 90 6.72 10.72 -3.03
CA PRO A 90 8.00 9.98 -2.98
C PRO A 90 7.88 8.59 -2.36
N GLY A 91 7.01 8.43 -1.37
CA GLY A 91 6.73 7.13 -0.75
C GLY A 91 6.04 6.11 -1.65
N HIS A 92 5.51 6.54 -2.79
CA HIS A 92 4.66 5.72 -3.66
C HIS A 92 5.25 5.44 -5.04
N MET A 93 6.39 6.05 -5.38
CA MET A 93 7.02 5.94 -6.71
C MET A 93 7.32 4.51 -7.17
N ASN A 94 7.74 3.65 -6.25
CA ASN A 94 8.20 2.29 -6.56
C ASN A 94 7.19 1.21 -6.13
N ILE A 95 5.98 1.58 -5.76
CA ILE A 95 4.93 0.62 -5.36
C ILE A 95 4.57 -0.33 -6.51
N ASP A 96 4.67 0.10 -7.76
CA ASP A 96 4.47 -0.73 -8.94
C ASP A 96 5.33 -2.01 -8.94
N LYS A 97 6.59 -1.93 -8.53
CA LYS A 97 7.49 -3.08 -8.41
C LYS A 97 7.02 -4.09 -7.35
N ILE A 98 6.49 -3.57 -6.24
CA ILE A 98 5.90 -4.41 -5.18
C ILE A 98 4.62 -5.06 -5.70
N VAL A 99 3.77 -4.29 -6.39
CA VAL A 99 2.52 -4.79 -6.99
C VAL A 99 2.82 -5.90 -8.00
N ASP A 100 3.84 -5.77 -8.82
CA ASP A 100 4.22 -6.82 -9.78
C ASP A 100 4.69 -8.09 -9.08
N ALA A 101 5.46 -7.99 -8.00
CA ALA A 101 5.83 -9.13 -7.18
C ALA A 101 4.59 -9.79 -6.51
N VAL A 102 3.66 -8.99 -6.01
CA VAL A 102 2.38 -9.48 -5.44
C VAL A 102 1.55 -10.20 -6.50
N LYS A 103 1.45 -9.67 -7.73
CA LYS A 103 0.75 -10.33 -8.83
C LYS A 103 1.32 -11.71 -9.12
N GLN A 104 2.66 -11.81 -9.16
CA GLN A 104 3.33 -13.10 -9.36
C GLN A 104 3.02 -14.08 -8.23
N GLY A 105 3.11 -13.63 -6.97
CA GLY A 105 2.79 -14.44 -5.81
C GLY A 105 1.35 -14.96 -5.82
N VAL A 106 0.38 -14.10 -6.13
CA VAL A 106 -1.04 -14.48 -6.25
C VAL A 106 -1.25 -15.50 -7.37
N ALA A 107 -0.62 -15.31 -8.53
CA ALA A 107 -0.74 -16.24 -9.65
C ALA A 107 -0.12 -17.60 -9.34
N LEU A 108 1.06 -17.64 -8.70
CA LEU A 108 1.71 -18.88 -8.27
C LEU A 108 0.87 -19.65 -7.24
N ALA A 109 0.15 -18.92 -6.39
CA ALA A 109 -0.76 -19.51 -5.41
C ALA A 109 -2.13 -19.93 -6.01
N GLY A 110 -2.32 -19.77 -7.33
CA GLY A 110 -3.53 -20.23 -8.04
C GLY A 110 -4.70 -19.23 -8.04
N GLY A 111 -4.51 -17.99 -7.57
CA GLY A 111 -5.49 -16.90 -7.66
C GLY A 111 -5.33 -16.07 -8.93
N VAL A 112 -6.32 -15.23 -9.22
CA VAL A 112 -6.28 -14.24 -10.31
C VAL A 112 -6.02 -12.87 -9.72
N PRO A 113 -4.85 -12.27 -9.96
CA PRO A 113 -4.51 -10.94 -9.46
C PRO A 113 -5.17 -9.85 -10.29
N ILE A 114 -5.99 -9.02 -9.67
CA ILE A 114 -6.67 -7.89 -10.32
C ILE A 114 -6.29 -6.60 -9.60
N VAL A 115 -5.54 -5.73 -10.27
CA VAL A 115 -5.04 -4.46 -9.69
C VAL A 115 -6.06 -3.35 -9.88
N PHE A 116 -6.29 -2.56 -8.84
CA PHE A 116 -7.01 -1.30 -8.94
C PHE A 116 -6.37 -0.23 -8.04
N PRO A 117 -6.50 1.08 -8.41
CA PRO A 117 -5.79 2.13 -7.73
C PRO A 117 -6.48 2.62 -6.46
N ALA A 118 -5.68 3.10 -5.51
CA ALA A 118 -6.10 4.03 -4.48
C ALA A 118 -5.31 5.34 -4.62
N ILE A 119 -5.94 6.47 -4.29
CA ILE A 119 -5.27 7.77 -4.29
C ILE A 119 -4.28 7.90 -3.14
N ALA A 120 -3.35 8.85 -3.26
CA ALA A 120 -2.47 9.26 -2.17
C ALA A 120 -2.13 10.74 -2.29
N VAL A 121 -2.03 11.43 -1.14
CA VAL A 121 -1.53 12.79 -1.02
C VAL A 121 -0.26 12.75 -0.17
N CYS A 122 0.76 13.47 -0.59
CA CYS A 122 1.98 13.64 0.19
C CYS A 122 1.81 14.80 1.18
N ASP A 123 1.72 14.49 2.47
CA ASP A 123 1.56 15.49 3.51
C ASP A 123 2.72 16.50 3.53
N GLY A 124 3.95 16.03 3.29
CA GLY A 124 5.13 16.89 3.25
C GLY A 124 5.10 17.90 2.10
N ILE A 125 4.62 17.51 0.92
CA ILE A 125 4.47 18.41 -0.22
C ILE A 125 3.27 19.35 -0.04
N ALA A 126 2.18 18.87 0.56
CA ALA A 126 0.97 19.63 0.80
C ALA A 126 1.08 20.61 1.97
N MET A 127 2.09 20.46 2.82
CA MET A 127 2.25 21.26 4.03
C MET A 127 2.56 22.73 3.72
N GLY A 128 2.05 23.64 4.56
CA GLY A 128 2.32 25.08 4.48
C GLY A 128 1.46 25.84 3.46
N HIS A 129 0.57 25.16 2.73
CA HIS A 129 -0.39 25.79 1.82
C HIS A 129 -1.78 25.13 1.92
N GLU A 130 -2.73 25.61 1.12
CA GLU A 130 -4.13 25.15 1.16
C GLU A 130 -4.30 23.64 0.89
N GLY A 131 -3.38 23.03 0.17
CA GLY A 131 -3.37 21.60 -0.13
C GLY A 131 -3.41 20.71 1.10
N MET A 132 -2.90 21.16 2.23
CA MET A 132 -2.91 20.38 3.48
C MET A 132 -4.32 20.10 4.00
N LYS A 133 -5.32 20.90 3.66
CA LYS A 133 -6.73 20.66 4.00
C LYS A 133 -7.26 19.37 3.40
N TYR A 134 -6.69 18.93 2.28
CA TYR A 134 -7.10 17.70 1.58
C TYR A 134 -6.43 16.44 2.13
N SER A 135 -5.32 16.58 2.87
CA SER A 135 -4.56 15.43 3.37
C SER A 135 -5.43 14.48 4.22
N LEU A 136 -6.04 14.97 5.30
CA LEU A 136 -6.84 14.15 6.20
C LEU A 136 -8.11 13.60 5.51
N VAL A 137 -8.73 14.39 4.65
CA VAL A 137 -9.93 13.99 3.89
C VAL A 137 -9.66 12.79 2.99
N THR A 138 -8.45 12.65 2.46
CA THR A 138 -8.10 11.50 1.60
C THR A 138 -8.16 10.19 2.33
N ARG A 139 -8.00 10.13 3.65
CA ARG A 139 -8.17 8.90 4.42
C ARG A 139 -9.54 8.29 4.23
N GLU A 140 -10.61 9.11 4.35
CA GLU A 140 -12.00 8.67 4.13
C GLU A 140 -12.26 8.33 2.67
N LEU A 141 -11.79 9.16 1.73
CA LEU A 141 -11.93 8.91 0.30
C LEU A 141 -11.27 7.60 -0.13
N ILE A 142 -10.09 7.28 0.42
CA ILE A 142 -9.38 6.02 0.17
C ILE A 142 -10.22 4.85 0.71
N ALA A 143 -10.74 4.98 1.94
CA ALA A 143 -11.56 3.96 2.55
C ALA A 143 -12.83 3.69 1.73
N ASP A 144 -13.57 4.74 1.38
CA ASP A 144 -14.85 4.66 0.67
C ASP A 144 -14.66 4.12 -0.76
N SER A 145 -13.68 4.65 -1.50
CA SER A 145 -13.43 4.21 -2.88
C SER A 145 -12.92 2.77 -2.95
N THR A 146 -12.05 2.37 -2.03
CA THR A 146 -11.55 1.00 -1.95
C THR A 146 -12.66 0.03 -1.58
N GLU A 147 -13.52 0.38 -0.62
CA GLU A 147 -14.68 -0.41 -0.25
C GLU A 147 -15.65 -0.57 -1.43
N ALA A 148 -15.96 0.52 -2.12
CA ALA A 148 -16.85 0.51 -3.28
C ALA A 148 -16.32 -0.41 -4.39
N MET A 149 -15.05 -0.28 -4.74
CA MET A 149 -14.41 -1.12 -5.75
C MET A 149 -14.41 -2.59 -5.36
N ALA A 150 -14.01 -2.90 -4.13
CA ALA A 150 -13.89 -4.28 -3.68
C ALA A 150 -15.25 -4.99 -3.58
N LYS A 151 -16.27 -4.31 -3.07
CA LYS A 151 -17.64 -4.87 -2.94
C LYS A 151 -18.34 -4.99 -4.29
N ALA A 152 -18.22 -3.98 -5.17
CA ALA A 152 -18.86 -3.99 -6.49
C ALA A 152 -18.32 -5.12 -7.38
N HIS A 153 -17.04 -5.45 -7.28
CA HIS A 153 -16.39 -6.51 -8.07
C HIS A 153 -16.26 -7.85 -7.32
N ALA A 154 -16.82 -7.90 -6.11
CA ALA A 154 -16.93 -9.12 -5.31
C ALA A 154 -15.61 -9.91 -5.14
N PHE A 155 -14.51 -9.23 -4.83
CA PHE A 155 -13.23 -9.88 -4.58
C PHE A 155 -13.29 -10.88 -3.42
N ASP A 156 -12.63 -12.01 -3.58
CA ASP A 156 -12.56 -13.07 -2.58
C ASP A 156 -11.58 -12.75 -1.45
N ALA A 157 -10.49 -12.06 -1.80
CA ALA A 157 -9.50 -11.57 -0.86
C ALA A 157 -8.83 -10.31 -1.42
N LEU A 158 -8.08 -9.59 -0.57
CA LEU A 158 -7.39 -8.36 -0.94
C LEU A 158 -5.91 -8.42 -0.54
N VAL A 159 -5.05 -7.85 -1.39
CA VAL A 159 -3.71 -7.44 -1.03
C VAL A 159 -3.64 -5.91 -1.16
N MET A 160 -3.41 -5.24 -0.05
CA MET A 160 -3.31 -3.80 -0.02
C MET A 160 -1.85 -3.37 0.01
N VAL A 161 -1.46 -2.52 -0.94
CA VAL A 161 -0.09 -2.02 -1.07
C VAL A 161 -0.06 -0.51 -0.80
N PRO A 162 -0.20 -0.12 0.47
CA PRO A 162 -0.16 1.27 0.90
C PRO A 162 1.25 1.76 1.19
N ASN A 163 1.37 3.07 1.30
CA ASN A 163 2.44 3.75 2.01
C ASN A 163 1.94 5.10 2.56
N CYS A 164 2.75 5.79 3.36
CA CYS A 164 2.46 7.13 3.90
C CYS A 164 1.23 7.24 4.83
N ASP A 165 1.11 8.41 5.45
CA ASP A 165 0.37 8.68 6.68
C ASP A 165 -1.16 8.54 6.58
N LYS A 166 -1.77 8.88 5.46
CA LYS A 166 -3.23 8.82 5.31
C LYS A 166 -3.68 7.60 4.51
N ASN A 167 -2.79 7.09 3.65
CA ASN A 167 -3.07 5.96 2.78
C ASN A 167 -3.18 4.65 3.57
N VAL A 168 -2.22 4.38 4.47
CA VAL A 168 -2.25 3.18 5.35
C VAL A 168 -3.53 3.11 6.17
N PRO A 169 -3.90 4.12 6.98
CA PRO A 169 -5.13 4.05 7.77
C PRO A 169 -6.39 4.02 6.90
N GLY A 170 -6.41 4.71 5.75
CA GLY A 170 -7.54 4.64 4.82
C GLY A 170 -7.78 3.22 4.31
N MET A 171 -6.73 2.51 3.91
CA MET A 171 -6.85 1.12 3.49
C MET A 171 -7.19 0.17 4.65
N LEU A 172 -6.68 0.41 5.87
CA LEU A 172 -7.06 -0.35 7.05
C LEU A 172 -8.56 -0.20 7.36
N MET A 173 -9.10 1.00 7.26
CA MET A 173 -10.53 1.27 7.41
C MET A 173 -11.34 0.52 6.34
N ALA A 174 -10.90 0.54 5.09
CA ALA A 174 -11.53 -0.22 4.01
C ALA A 174 -11.54 -1.71 4.30
N ALA A 175 -10.39 -2.29 4.70
CA ALA A 175 -10.28 -3.70 5.02
C ALA A 175 -11.27 -4.12 6.11
N ALA A 176 -11.39 -3.33 7.18
CA ALA A 176 -12.32 -3.58 8.27
C ALA A 176 -13.79 -3.54 7.82
N ARG A 177 -14.14 -2.65 6.86
CA ARG A 177 -15.50 -2.51 6.32
C ARG A 177 -15.85 -3.59 5.29
N ILE A 178 -14.89 -4.00 4.47
CA ILE A 178 -15.08 -5.01 3.41
C ILE A 178 -15.24 -6.40 4.00
N ASN A 179 -14.50 -6.71 5.06
CA ASN A 179 -14.53 -7.99 5.78
C ASN A 179 -14.27 -9.20 4.88
N VAL A 180 -13.13 -9.18 4.16
CA VAL A 180 -12.56 -10.31 3.43
C VAL A 180 -11.12 -10.54 3.90
N PRO A 181 -10.55 -11.75 3.73
CA PRO A 181 -9.13 -11.97 4.01
C PRO A 181 -8.28 -10.90 3.33
N THR A 182 -7.42 -10.23 4.10
CA THR A 182 -6.65 -9.09 3.59
C THR A 182 -5.23 -9.13 4.09
N VAL A 183 -4.27 -8.92 3.19
CA VAL A 183 -2.84 -8.78 3.49
C VAL A 183 -2.39 -7.35 3.18
N PHE A 184 -1.55 -6.79 4.04
CA PHE A 184 -0.90 -5.49 3.82
C PHE A 184 0.57 -5.67 3.50
N VAL A 185 1.01 -5.04 2.41
CA VAL A 185 2.42 -4.99 1.99
C VAL A 185 2.84 -3.53 1.92
N SER A 186 3.64 -3.08 2.89
CA SER A 186 4.08 -1.68 2.96
C SER A 186 5.11 -1.34 1.89
N GLY A 187 5.03 -0.12 1.34
CA GLY A 187 6.05 0.43 0.42
C GLY A 187 7.41 0.71 1.07
N GLY A 188 7.48 0.69 2.39
CA GLY A 188 8.71 0.86 3.16
C GLY A 188 9.11 2.33 3.43
N PRO A 189 10.06 2.54 4.37
CA PRO A 189 10.53 3.86 4.74
C PRO A 189 11.59 4.40 3.78
N MET A 190 11.73 5.73 3.76
CA MET A 190 12.82 6.44 3.12
C MET A 190 14.13 6.22 3.90
N LEU A 191 15.25 6.13 3.20
CA LEU A 191 16.57 6.10 3.84
C LEU A 191 16.89 7.45 4.49
N ALA A 192 17.65 7.42 5.58
CA ALA A 192 18.15 8.63 6.19
C ALA A 192 19.21 9.30 5.29
N GLY A 193 19.12 10.62 5.17
CA GLY A 193 20.14 11.44 4.55
C GLY A 193 21.35 11.66 5.46
N HIS A 194 22.39 12.29 4.93
CA HIS A 194 23.58 12.67 5.70
C HIS A 194 24.06 14.07 5.30
N VAL A 195 24.08 14.98 6.26
CA VAL A 195 24.62 16.32 6.10
C VAL A 195 25.71 16.53 7.15
N LYS A 196 26.91 16.92 6.72
CA LYS A 196 28.08 17.12 7.60
C LYS A 196 28.36 15.93 8.55
N GLY A 197 28.21 14.69 8.03
CA GLY A 197 28.42 13.45 8.79
C GLY A 197 27.33 13.09 9.80
N LYS A 198 26.26 13.88 9.91
CA LYS A 198 25.11 13.58 10.77
C LYS A 198 23.94 13.01 9.94
N LYS A 199 23.23 12.04 10.49
CA LYS A 199 21.99 11.53 9.91
C LYS A 199 20.94 12.65 9.89
N THR A 200 20.26 12.79 8.77
CA THR A 200 19.22 13.78 8.53
C THR A 200 17.97 13.14 7.92
N SER A 201 16.88 13.86 7.99
CA SER A 201 15.59 13.42 7.49
C SER A 201 14.74 14.65 7.14
N LEU A 202 13.50 14.47 6.70
CA LEU A 202 12.57 15.55 6.46
C LEU A 202 12.38 16.43 7.73
N SER A 203 12.38 15.85 8.93
CA SER A 203 12.29 16.61 10.18
C SER A 203 13.48 17.55 10.35
N SER A 204 14.69 17.09 10.02
CA SER A 204 15.90 17.93 10.04
C SER A 204 15.84 19.10 9.03
N MET A 205 15.08 18.92 7.94
CA MET A 205 14.87 19.97 6.96
C MET A 205 14.05 21.13 7.55
N PHE A 206 13.02 20.85 8.34
CA PHE A 206 12.26 21.89 9.04
C PHE A 206 13.12 22.66 10.05
N GLU A 207 13.99 21.95 10.78
CA GLU A 207 14.95 22.56 11.68
C GLU A 207 15.94 23.48 10.92
N ALA A 208 16.41 23.03 9.75
CA ALA A 208 17.31 23.81 8.90
C ALA A 208 16.64 25.10 8.38
N VAL A 209 15.37 25.04 7.97
CA VAL A 209 14.59 26.24 7.59
C VAL A 209 14.50 27.24 8.75
N GLY A 210 14.18 26.74 9.96
CA GLY A 210 14.15 27.59 11.17
C GLY A 210 15.51 28.19 11.50
N ALA A 211 16.60 27.43 11.35
CA ALA A 211 17.95 27.93 11.57
C ALA A 211 18.36 28.99 10.53
N TYR A 212 17.99 28.80 9.27
CA TYR A 212 18.22 29.82 8.22
C TYR A 212 17.47 31.10 8.48
N THR A 213 16.18 31.00 8.82
CA THR A 213 15.35 32.17 9.17
C THR A 213 15.92 32.95 10.37
N ALA A 214 16.56 32.23 11.30
CA ALA A 214 17.23 32.82 12.46
C ALA A 214 18.69 33.27 12.17
N ASN A 215 19.14 33.28 10.92
CA ASN A 215 20.50 33.61 10.47
C ASN A 215 21.61 32.79 11.16
N LYS A 216 21.31 31.49 11.49
CA LYS A 216 22.27 30.57 12.11
C LYS A 216 23.02 29.71 11.10
N ILE A 217 22.49 29.57 9.90
CA ILE A 217 23.12 28.85 8.78
C ILE A 217 23.03 29.68 7.50
N THR A 218 23.91 29.41 6.55
CA THR A 218 23.96 30.10 5.25
C THR A 218 22.98 29.50 4.25
N ALA A 219 22.76 30.19 3.11
CA ALA A 219 21.95 29.70 2.02
C ALA A 219 22.55 28.41 1.40
N GLU A 220 23.89 28.34 1.32
CA GLU A 220 24.60 27.16 0.81
C GLU A 220 24.42 25.95 1.74
N GLU A 221 24.44 26.18 3.04
CA GLU A 221 24.17 25.12 4.02
C GLU A 221 22.72 24.63 3.95
N LEU A 222 21.75 25.54 3.77
CA LEU A 222 20.35 25.17 3.56
C LEU A 222 20.19 24.32 2.29
N ALA A 223 20.81 24.75 1.18
CA ALA A 223 20.79 23.99 -0.08
C ALA A 223 21.43 22.60 0.05
N GLU A 224 22.45 22.45 0.91
CA GLU A 224 23.01 21.14 1.21
C GLU A 224 22.00 20.22 1.91
N PHE A 225 21.21 20.74 2.86
CA PHE A 225 20.11 20.00 3.49
C PHE A 225 19.04 19.61 2.47
N GLU A 226 18.58 20.53 1.60
CA GLU A 226 17.59 20.25 0.55
C GLU A 226 18.01 19.10 -0.36
N ASN A 227 19.27 19.04 -0.75
CA ASN A 227 19.78 18.02 -1.65
C ASN A 227 20.03 16.66 -0.98
N LYS A 228 20.24 16.62 0.33
CA LYS A 228 20.73 15.42 1.02
C LYS A 228 19.80 14.85 2.10
N ALA A 229 18.81 15.61 2.57
CA ALA A 229 17.96 15.16 3.67
C ALA A 229 17.04 14.01 3.30
N CYS A 230 16.57 13.97 2.04
CA CYS A 230 15.65 12.94 1.53
C CYS A 230 16.26 12.21 0.32
N PRO A 231 17.21 11.28 0.53
CA PRO A 231 18.05 10.73 -0.55
C PRO A 231 17.40 9.61 -1.36
N SER A 232 16.25 9.09 -0.93
CA SER A 232 15.59 7.96 -1.59
C SER A 232 14.07 8.09 -1.59
N CYS A 233 13.40 7.24 -2.38
CA CYS A 233 11.96 7.05 -2.25
C CYS A 233 11.61 6.25 -0.98
N GLY A 234 10.38 6.38 -0.51
CA GLY A 234 9.86 5.74 0.69
C GLY A 234 9.06 6.70 1.56
N SER A 235 8.42 6.19 2.61
CA SER A 235 7.71 7.02 3.59
C SER A 235 8.69 7.96 4.29
N CYS A 236 8.36 9.24 4.33
CA CYS A 236 9.18 10.24 5.01
C CYS A 236 9.11 10.07 6.54
N SER A 237 10.10 10.66 7.25
CA SER A 237 10.13 10.70 8.71
C SER A 237 9.29 11.84 9.32
N GLY A 238 8.46 12.51 8.53
CA GLY A 238 7.64 13.62 9.01
C GLY A 238 6.60 13.22 10.04
N MET A 239 6.19 11.95 10.02
CA MET A 239 5.28 11.33 11.00
C MET A 239 4.06 12.19 11.33
N TYR A 240 3.38 12.69 10.31
CA TYR A 240 2.15 13.49 10.47
C TYR A 240 0.99 12.67 11.06
N LEU A 241 1.09 11.35 10.97
CA LEU A 241 0.33 10.37 11.73
C LEU A 241 1.33 9.36 12.25
N SER A 242 1.30 9.05 13.54
CA SER A 242 2.23 8.09 14.15
C SER A 242 1.92 6.66 13.66
N LEU A 243 2.33 6.33 12.45
CA LEU A 243 2.10 5.02 11.83
C LEU A 243 2.77 3.89 12.61
N ILE A 244 3.93 4.14 13.23
CA ILE A 244 4.65 3.15 14.03
C ILE A 244 3.78 2.71 15.22
N HIS A 245 3.14 3.64 15.90
CA HIS A 245 2.28 3.31 17.06
C HIS A 245 0.97 2.64 16.65
N ILE A 246 0.44 2.92 15.45
CA ILE A 246 -0.79 2.29 14.96
C ILE A 246 -0.53 0.89 14.44
N SER A 247 0.61 0.65 13.80
CA SER A 247 0.97 -0.67 13.27
C SER A 247 1.47 -1.63 14.36
N GLU A 248 2.12 -1.14 15.40
CA GLU A 248 2.51 -1.94 16.57
C GLU A 248 1.34 -2.16 17.53
#